data_66e7f513d4df522a001ece411f648eef
#
_entry.id   66e7f513d4df522a001ece411f648eef
#
_cell.length_a   1.000
_cell.length_b   1.000
_cell.length_c   1.000
_cell.angle_alpha   90.00
_cell.angle_beta   90.00
_cell.angle_gamma   90.00
#
_symmetry.space_group_name_H-M   'P 1'
#
loop_
_entity.id
_entity.type
_entity.pdbx_description
1 polymer ?
#
loop_
_entity_poly.entity_id
_entity_poly.type
_entity_poly.pdbx_seq_one_letter_code
_entity_poly.pdbx_strand_id
1 'polypeptide(L)'
;MASVSAVFDVPDMRGMDCHVAGRMVLPRATVELHHYRFTGPQSGTFRSGRGFLDLALSRRPGAPLGHYTTLPRSEPIPMGDIIFIPAGQDLETRWGEGEQRSICCGFEGLAGGDMDLLDNGDALEASLDVRSPHVRDALLRLAREIECPDFGSSLLAEALMTEVSVQLYRYFRRPAIDRAGGGRLDPAQLRRIEEAIEQPGRLPSVAELASLCDMSTRHFFRMFRMSTGQTLAAYAADRRIARAKALLVQARPPIKEIAWRCGFETPAAFSAAFRKAVGTTPKAFRQAIRP
;
A
#
# COMPACT_ATOMS: atom_id res chain seq x y z
N MET A 1 -29.97 -22.86 -1.54
CA MET A 1 -30.54 -21.50 -1.44
C MET A 1 -29.36 -20.54 -1.36
N ALA A 2 -29.19 -19.62 -2.29
CA ALA A 2 -28.16 -18.61 -2.22
C ALA A 2 -28.45 -17.74 -0.96
N SER A 3 -27.46 -17.65 -0.06
CA SER A 3 -27.57 -16.81 1.14
C SER A 3 -27.49 -15.36 0.68
N VAL A 4 -28.56 -14.60 0.90
CA VAL A 4 -28.61 -13.17 0.56
C VAL A 4 -27.56 -12.43 1.42
N SER A 5 -26.75 -11.58 0.80
CA SER A 5 -25.80 -10.72 1.53
C SER A 5 -26.56 -9.78 2.48
N ALA A 6 -25.96 -9.51 3.65
CA ALA A 6 -26.49 -8.53 4.61
C ALA A 6 -25.63 -7.25 4.63
N VAL A 7 -24.56 -7.18 3.84
CA VAL A 7 -23.65 -6.03 3.82
C VAL A 7 -23.97 -5.02 2.72
N PHE A 8 -24.71 -5.42 1.70
CA PHE A 8 -25.18 -4.53 0.63
C PHE A 8 -26.48 -5.06 0.00
N ASP A 9 -27.25 -4.16 -0.58
CA ASP A 9 -28.36 -4.52 -1.47
C ASP A 9 -27.77 -5.11 -2.74
N VAL A 10 -28.24 -6.30 -3.16
CA VAL A 10 -27.72 -6.98 -4.37
C VAL A 10 -27.91 -6.03 -5.56
N PRO A 11 -26.84 -5.56 -6.18
CA PRO A 11 -26.98 -4.72 -7.36
C PRO A 11 -27.68 -5.50 -8.46
N ASP A 12 -28.43 -4.80 -9.32
CA ASP A 12 -29.03 -5.41 -10.52
C ASP A 12 -27.93 -5.73 -11.55
N MET A 13 -27.06 -6.67 -11.17
CA MET A 13 -25.98 -7.18 -12.00
C MET A 13 -26.36 -8.54 -12.55
N ARG A 14 -26.97 -8.53 -13.72
CA ARG A 14 -27.32 -9.78 -14.43
C ARG A 14 -26.03 -10.54 -14.74
N GLY A 15 -25.93 -11.79 -14.26
CA GLY A 15 -24.77 -12.66 -14.51
C GLY A 15 -23.66 -12.58 -13.46
N MET A 16 -23.93 -12.00 -12.30
CA MET A 16 -23.12 -12.12 -11.10
C MET A 16 -23.82 -13.06 -10.11
N ASP A 17 -23.20 -14.18 -9.81
CA ASP A 17 -23.57 -15.02 -8.69
C ASP A 17 -22.74 -14.64 -7.47
N CYS A 18 -23.36 -14.45 -6.32
CA CYS A 18 -22.71 -14.19 -5.05
C CYS A 18 -23.09 -15.26 -4.04
N HIS A 19 -22.09 -15.96 -3.51
CA HIS A 19 -22.23 -16.92 -2.41
C HIS A 19 -21.56 -16.40 -1.16
N VAL A 20 -22.28 -16.35 -0.04
CA VAL A 20 -21.74 -15.97 1.28
C VAL A 20 -21.19 -17.24 1.93
N ALA A 21 -19.87 -17.37 1.99
CA ALA A 21 -19.15 -18.52 2.56
C ALA A 21 -19.05 -18.47 4.09
N GLY A 22 -19.11 -17.27 4.68
CA GLY A 22 -19.08 -17.07 6.13
C GLY A 22 -19.60 -15.69 6.49
N ARG A 23 -20.16 -15.54 7.69
CA ARG A 23 -20.74 -14.29 8.18
C ARG A 23 -20.52 -14.13 9.67
N MET A 24 -20.18 -12.90 10.07
CA MET A 24 -20.14 -12.48 11.47
C MET A 24 -20.90 -11.16 11.63
N VAL A 25 -21.90 -11.17 12.52
CA VAL A 25 -22.70 -9.97 12.82
C VAL A 25 -22.16 -9.37 14.11
N LEU A 26 -21.76 -8.10 14.03
CA LEU A 26 -21.24 -7.30 15.13
C LEU A 26 -22.21 -6.18 15.48
N PRO A 27 -22.11 -5.53 16.64
CA PRO A 27 -23.05 -4.48 17.05
C PRO A 27 -23.19 -3.31 16.07
N ARG A 28 -22.10 -2.97 15.34
CA ARG A 28 -22.07 -1.83 14.40
C ARG A 28 -21.61 -2.21 12.99
N ALA A 29 -21.40 -3.48 12.71
CA ALA A 29 -20.93 -3.95 11.43
C ALA A 29 -21.40 -5.38 11.14
N THR A 30 -21.51 -5.71 9.87
CA THR A 30 -21.62 -7.08 9.40
C THR A 30 -20.43 -7.36 8.52
N VAL A 31 -19.76 -8.49 8.74
CA VAL A 31 -18.59 -8.91 7.98
C VAL A 31 -18.90 -10.25 7.33
N GLU A 32 -18.65 -10.37 6.03
CA GLU A 32 -18.96 -11.55 5.23
C GLU A 32 -17.79 -11.94 4.34
N LEU A 33 -17.61 -13.24 4.14
CA LEU A 33 -16.74 -13.80 3.12
C LEU A 33 -17.59 -14.12 1.89
N HIS A 34 -17.28 -13.50 0.77
CA HIS A 34 -18.00 -13.63 -0.47
C HIS A 34 -17.18 -14.41 -1.51
N HIS A 35 -17.88 -15.28 -2.25
CA HIS A 35 -17.41 -15.85 -3.48
C HIS A 35 -18.30 -15.32 -4.62
N TYR A 36 -17.71 -14.53 -5.49
CA TYR A 36 -18.35 -13.99 -6.68
C TYR A 36 -17.97 -14.83 -7.89
N ARG A 37 -18.96 -15.09 -8.76
CA ARG A 37 -18.76 -15.64 -10.08
C ARG A 37 -19.39 -14.71 -11.09
N PHE A 38 -18.60 -14.22 -12.02
CA PHE A 38 -19.00 -13.40 -13.15
C PHE A 38 -18.99 -14.26 -14.40
N THR A 39 -20.17 -14.50 -15.00
CA THR A 39 -20.33 -15.40 -16.16
C THR A 39 -20.03 -14.74 -17.51
N GLY A 40 -19.57 -13.50 -17.50
CA GLY A 40 -19.15 -12.71 -18.66
C GLY A 40 -18.84 -11.27 -18.24
N PRO A 41 -18.45 -10.38 -19.18
CA PRO A 41 -18.31 -8.97 -18.90
C PRO A 41 -19.62 -8.37 -18.38
N GLN A 42 -19.56 -7.71 -17.22
CA GLN A 42 -20.72 -7.16 -16.52
C GLN A 42 -20.54 -5.68 -16.28
N SER A 43 -21.67 -4.95 -16.30
CA SER A 43 -21.75 -3.58 -15.81
C SER A 43 -23.02 -3.40 -14.99
N GLY A 44 -22.94 -2.58 -13.96
CA GLY A 44 -24.10 -2.30 -13.10
C GLY A 44 -23.78 -1.20 -12.11
N THR A 45 -24.84 -0.73 -11.43
CA THR A 45 -24.71 0.29 -10.38
C THR A 45 -24.78 -0.38 -9.02
N PHE A 46 -23.78 -0.12 -8.20
CA PHE A 46 -23.74 -0.53 -6.81
C PHE A 46 -24.17 0.63 -5.93
N ARG A 47 -25.08 0.36 -5.00
CA ARG A 47 -25.47 1.28 -3.93
C ARG A 47 -25.58 0.53 -2.61
N SER A 48 -25.14 1.15 -1.53
CA SER A 48 -25.37 0.63 -0.19
C SER A 48 -25.88 1.74 0.72
N GLY A 49 -26.85 1.43 1.56
CA GLY A 49 -27.33 2.32 2.62
C GLY A 49 -26.33 2.47 3.79
N ARG A 50 -25.26 1.69 3.79
CA ARG A 50 -24.17 1.70 4.78
C ARG A 50 -22.83 1.89 4.09
N GLY A 51 -21.80 2.28 4.84
CA GLY A 51 -20.42 2.21 4.33
C GLY A 51 -20.09 0.76 3.96
N PHE A 52 -19.62 0.54 2.74
CA PHE A 52 -19.24 -0.77 2.23
C PHE A 52 -17.74 -0.80 1.97
N LEU A 53 -17.05 -1.74 2.59
CA LEU A 53 -15.61 -1.97 2.43
C LEU A 53 -15.39 -3.39 1.91
N ASP A 54 -14.62 -3.53 0.85
CA ASP A 54 -14.27 -4.80 0.23
C ASP A 54 -12.75 -4.93 0.09
N LEU A 55 -12.19 -6.05 0.55
CA LEU A 55 -10.83 -6.47 0.22
C LEU A 55 -10.90 -7.73 -0.63
N ALA A 56 -10.35 -7.67 -1.82
CA ALA A 56 -10.16 -8.83 -2.68
C ALA A 56 -9.12 -9.78 -2.08
N LEU A 57 -9.53 -11.00 -1.75
CA LEU A 57 -8.66 -12.09 -1.26
C LEU A 57 -8.07 -12.90 -2.43
N SER A 58 -8.58 -12.71 -3.62
CA SER A 58 -8.05 -13.23 -4.88
C SER A 58 -8.00 -12.12 -5.92
N ARG A 59 -7.35 -12.38 -7.07
CA ARG A 59 -7.27 -11.39 -8.15
C ARG A 59 -8.67 -11.01 -8.63
N ARG A 60 -8.93 -9.72 -8.80
CA ARG A 60 -10.17 -9.22 -9.41
C ARG A 60 -10.23 -9.59 -10.89
N PRO A 61 -11.34 -10.13 -11.42
CA PRO A 61 -11.48 -10.51 -12.81
C PRO A 61 -11.57 -9.28 -13.73
N GLY A 62 -10.85 -9.33 -14.87
CA GLY A 62 -10.96 -8.36 -15.95
C GLY A 62 -10.50 -6.95 -15.67
N ALA A 63 -9.70 -6.71 -14.59
CA ALA A 63 -9.29 -5.37 -14.18
C ALA A 63 -10.48 -4.41 -14.08
N PRO A 64 -11.33 -4.52 -13.04
CA PRO A 64 -12.59 -3.80 -12.97
C PRO A 64 -12.38 -2.29 -12.90
N LEU A 65 -13.34 -1.55 -13.45
CA LEU A 65 -13.39 -0.10 -13.45
C LEU A 65 -14.59 0.38 -12.63
N GLY A 66 -14.43 1.51 -11.94
CA GLY A 66 -15.49 2.16 -11.18
C GLY A 66 -15.63 3.64 -11.53
N HIS A 67 -16.85 4.16 -11.45
CA HIS A 67 -17.17 5.56 -11.66
C HIS A 67 -18.32 5.98 -10.73
N TYR A 68 -18.12 7.02 -9.92
CA TYR A 68 -19.20 7.59 -9.11
C TYR A 68 -20.10 8.51 -9.94
N THR A 69 -21.42 8.26 -9.94
CA THR A 69 -22.37 9.05 -10.71
C THR A 69 -22.45 10.53 -10.27
N THR A 70 -22.03 10.82 -9.04
CA THR A 70 -21.90 12.18 -8.50
C THR A 70 -20.72 12.95 -9.09
N LEU A 71 -19.80 12.27 -9.83
CA LEU A 71 -18.64 12.86 -10.50
C LEU A 71 -18.78 12.78 -12.03
N PRO A 72 -19.69 13.53 -12.65
CA PRO A 72 -20.13 13.33 -14.05
C PRO A 72 -19.05 13.59 -15.10
N ARG A 73 -17.89 14.14 -14.73
CA ARG A 73 -16.76 14.45 -15.64
C ARG A 73 -15.55 13.55 -15.41
N SER A 74 -15.60 12.61 -14.45
CA SER A 74 -14.49 11.68 -14.24
C SER A 74 -14.60 10.50 -15.20
N GLU A 75 -13.48 10.04 -15.74
CA GLU A 75 -13.43 8.78 -16.47
C GLU A 75 -13.46 7.59 -15.48
N PRO A 76 -14.02 6.42 -15.89
CA PRO A 76 -13.97 5.23 -15.06
C PRO A 76 -12.53 4.86 -14.71
N ILE A 77 -12.24 4.68 -13.43
CA ILE A 77 -10.90 4.42 -12.91
C ILE A 77 -10.74 2.95 -12.48
N PRO A 78 -9.52 2.39 -12.55
CA PRO A 78 -9.26 1.03 -12.09
C PRO A 78 -9.53 0.87 -10.59
N MET A 79 -10.29 -0.16 -10.24
CA MET A 79 -10.55 -0.54 -8.85
C MET A 79 -9.38 -1.35 -8.29
N GLY A 80 -8.86 -0.93 -7.15
CA GLY A 80 -7.78 -1.60 -6.42
C GLY A 80 -8.23 -2.84 -5.66
N ASP A 81 -7.31 -3.43 -4.88
CA ASP A 81 -7.63 -4.58 -4.03
C ASP A 81 -8.58 -4.22 -2.89
N ILE A 82 -8.45 -3.03 -2.31
CA ILE A 82 -9.34 -2.52 -1.27
C ILE A 82 -10.14 -1.38 -1.85
N ILE A 83 -11.47 -1.49 -1.77
CA ILE A 83 -12.40 -0.42 -2.14
C ILE A 83 -13.29 -0.06 -0.95
N PHE A 84 -13.57 1.22 -0.80
CA PHE A 84 -14.54 1.71 0.17
C PHE A 84 -15.61 2.53 -0.55
N ILE A 85 -16.86 2.12 -0.44
CA ILE A 85 -18.00 2.83 -1.01
C ILE A 85 -18.77 3.48 0.14
N PRO A 86 -18.83 4.83 0.19
CA PRO A 86 -19.59 5.55 1.20
C PRO A 86 -21.08 5.27 1.12
N ALA A 87 -21.77 5.33 2.25
CA ALA A 87 -23.21 5.17 2.31
C ALA A 87 -23.92 6.17 1.38
N GLY A 88 -24.89 5.68 0.61
CA GLY A 88 -25.73 6.50 -0.28
C GLY A 88 -25.05 6.95 -1.58
N GLN A 89 -23.79 6.60 -1.82
CA GLN A 89 -23.12 6.87 -3.09
C GLN A 89 -23.46 5.79 -4.13
N ASP A 90 -23.69 6.23 -5.37
CA ASP A 90 -23.91 5.36 -6.52
C ASP A 90 -22.60 5.16 -7.28
N LEU A 91 -22.18 3.91 -7.37
CA LEU A 91 -20.99 3.49 -8.07
C LEU A 91 -21.34 2.64 -9.30
N GLU A 92 -21.14 3.16 -10.49
CA GLU A 92 -21.17 2.37 -11.72
C GLU A 92 -19.88 1.53 -11.80
N THR A 93 -20.04 0.23 -12.07
CA THR A 93 -18.90 -0.70 -12.14
C THR A 93 -18.91 -1.49 -13.42
N ARG A 94 -17.71 -1.87 -13.89
CA ARG A 94 -17.50 -2.80 -15.01
C ARG A 94 -16.56 -3.89 -14.58
N TRP A 95 -16.97 -5.15 -14.78
CA TRP A 95 -16.22 -6.35 -14.40
C TRP A 95 -15.99 -7.23 -15.61
N GLY A 96 -14.88 -7.95 -15.62
CA GLY A 96 -14.64 -9.03 -16.56
C GLY A 96 -15.19 -10.37 -16.07
N GLU A 97 -15.13 -11.40 -16.91
CA GLU A 97 -15.45 -12.77 -16.57
C GLU A 97 -14.43 -13.35 -15.58
N GLY A 98 -14.90 -14.18 -14.63
CA GLY A 98 -14.04 -14.89 -13.69
C GLY A 98 -14.64 -15.04 -12.30
N GLU A 99 -13.81 -15.51 -11.37
CA GLU A 99 -14.19 -15.71 -9.97
C GLU A 99 -13.36 -14.82 -9.05
N GLN A 100 -13.97 -14.39 -7.95
CA GLN A 100 -13.32 -13.57 -6.93
C GLN A 100 -13.74 -14.01 -5.53
N ARG A 101 -12.79 -14.07 -4.63
CA ARG A 101 -13.04 -14.14 -3.19
C ARG A 101 -12.79 -12.77 -2.58
N SER A 102 -13.66 -12.36 -1.65
CA SER A 102 -13.53 -11.10 -0.94
C SER A 102 -13.97 -11.24 0.51
N ILE A 103 -13.39 -10.40 1.37
CA ILE A 103 -14.02 -10.05 2.64
C ILE A 103 -14.74 -8.71 2.46
N CYS A 104 -16.02 -8.69 2.81
CA CYS A 104 -16.91 -7.55 2.66
C CYS A 104 -17.41 -7.12 4.04
N CYS A 105 -17.34 -5.83 4.33
CA CYS A 105 -17.79 -5.25 5.59
C CYS A 105 -18.81 -4.15 5.30
N GLY A 106 -20.03 -4.32 5.86
CA GLY A 106 -21.06 -3.27 5.93
C GLY A 106 -21.06 -2.66 7.33
N PHE A 107 -20.92 -1.35 7.48
CA PHE A 107 -20.90 -0.69 8.78
C PHE A 107 -21.52 0.70 8.76
N GLU A 108 -22.00 1.12 9.93
CA GLU A 108 -22.64 2.41 10.13
C GLU A 108 -21.59 3.44 10.58
N GLY A 109 -21.31 4.41 9.72
CA GLY A 109 -20.41 5.52 9.98
C GLY A 109 -18.94 5.11 10.15
N LEU A 110 -18.05 6.01 9.81
CA LEU A 110 -16.67 5.96 10.28
C LEU A 110 -16.63 6.45 11.74
N ALA A 111 -15.71 5.94 12.55
CA ALA A 111 -15.50 6.43 13.92
C ALA A 111 -15.17 7.94 13.85
N GLY A 112 -16.13 8.80 14.25
CA GLY A 112 -15.96 10.25 14.21
C GLY A 112 -17.08 11.03 13.50
N GLY A 113 -18.04 10.35 12.88
CA GLY A 113 -19.30 10.96 12.39
C GLY A 113 -19.23 11.73 11.07
N ASP A 114 -18.03 11.95 10.51
CA ASP A 114 -17.85 12.85 9.38
C ASP A 114 -17.70 12.10 8.05
N MET A 115 -18.83 11.85 7.39
CA MET A 115 -18.89 11.53 5.95
C MET A 115 -18.37 12.70 5.08
N ASP A 116 -18.30 13.91 5.64
CA ASP A 116 -17.78 15.13 4.99
C ASP A 116 -16.35 14.98 4.43
N LEU A 117 -15.59 13.99 4.90
CA LEU A 117 -14.26 13.68 4.38
C LEU A 117 -14.25 13.17 2.93
N LEU A 118 -15.40 12.70 2.45
CA LEU A 118 -15.56 12.12 1.12
C LEU A 118 -16.41 13.03 0.19
N ASP A 119 -16.71 14.25 0.62
CA ASP A 119 -17.48 15.22 -0.17
C ASP A 119 -16.68 15.82 -1.33
N ASN A 120 -15.38 15.55 -1.40
CA ASN A 120 -14.57 15.96 -2.53
C ASN A 120 -14.30 14.80 -3.51
N GLY A 121 -14.29 15.11 -4.81
CA GLY A 121 -14.11 14.14 -5.88
C GLY A 121 -12.82 13.31 -5.74
N ASP A 122 -11.71 13.92 -5.32
CA ASP A 122 -10.42 13.24 -5.13
C ASP A 122 -10.50 12.15 -4.04
N ALA A 123 -11.28 12.37 -3.00
CA ALA A 123 -11.45 11.39 -1.93
C ALA A 123 -12.35 10.23 -2.37
N LEU A 124 -13.41 10.52 -3.13
CA LEU A 124 -14.27 9.50 -3.73
C LEU A 124 -13.48 8.64 -4.72
N GLU A 125 -12.69 9.23 -5.61
CA GLU A 125 -11.83 8.47 -6.53
C GLU A 125 -10.81 7.61 -5.77
N ALA A 126 -10.17 8.17 -4.73
CA ALA A 126 -9.22 7.45 -3.89
C ALA A 126 -9.86 6.29 -3.11
N SER A 127 -11.17 6.32 -2.88
CA SER A 127 -11.89 5.25 -2.20
C SER A 127 -12.00 3.96 -3.03
N LEU A 128 -11.81 4.05 -4.35
CA LEU A 128 -11.78 2.89 -5.24
C LEU A 128 -10.43 2.17 -5.30
N ASP A 129 -9.39 2.71 -4.64
CA ASP A 129 -8.08 2.05 -4.50
C ASP A 129 -7.44 2.47 -3.16
N VAL A 130 -7.99 1.98 -2.06
CA VAL A 130 -7.50 2.28 -0.70
C VAL A 130 -6.16 1.58 -0.46
N ARG A 131 -5.08 2.35 -0.41
CA ARG A 131 -3.71 1.84 -0.24
C ARG A 131 -3.23 1.99 1.20
N SER A 132 -3.88 1.29 2.11
CA SER A 132 -3.52 1.27 3.53
C SER A 132 -3.09 -0.13 3.97
N PRO A 133 -1.81 -0.34 4.32
CA PRO A 133 -1.35 -1.62 4.87
C PRO A 133 -2.09 -2.00 6.16
N HIS A 134 -2.37 -1.03 7.02
CA HIS A 134 -3.08 -1.28 8.28
C HIS A 134 -4.52 -1.76 8.07
N VAL A 135 -5.25 -1.15 7.11
CA VAL A 135 -6.59 -1.61 6.74
C VAL A 135 -6.53 -3.02 6.15
N ARG A 136 -5.54 -3.28 5.28
CA ARG A 136 -5.34 -4.62 4.68
C ARG A 136 -5.09 -5.68 5.75
N ASP A 137 -4.16 -5.44 6.67
CA ASP A 137 -3.80 -6.39 7.72
C ASP A 137 -5.00 -6.69 8.63
N ALA A 138 -5.72 -5.67 9.07
CA ALA A 138 -6.91 -5.84 9.90
C ALA A 138 -8.00 -6.65 9.18
N LEU A 139 -8.25 -6.40 7.88
CA LEU A 139 -9.21 -7.16 7.09
C LEU A 139 -8.78 -8.62 6.87
N LEU A 140 -7.49 -8.89 6.67
CA LEU A 140 -6.99 -10.26 6.56
C LEU A 140 -7.13 -11.03 7.87
N ARG A 141 -6.94 -10.37 9.01
CA ARG A 141 -7.18 -10.96 10.34
C ARG A 141 -8.66 -11.24 10.55
N LEU A 142 -9.55 -10.31 10.19
CA LEU A 142 -11.01 -10.51 10.20
C LEU A 142 -11.43 -11.71 9.34
N ALA A 143 -10.86 -11.86 8.14
CA ALA A 143 -11.17 -13.00 7.28
C ALA A 143 -10.85 -14.34 7.95
N ARG A 144 -9.70 -14.42 8.65
CA ARG A 144 -9.31 -15.62 9.40
C ARG A 144 -10.26 -15.93 10.56
N GLU A 145 -10.72 -14.91 11.30
CA GLU A 145 -11.69 -15.09 12.38
C GLU A 145 -13.04 -15.62 11.90
N ILE A 146 -13.42 -15.32 10.65
CA ILE A 146 -14.64 -15.86 10.05
C ILE A 146 -14.42 -17.29 9.52
N GLU A 147 -13.26 -17.55 8.90
CA GLU A 147 -12.92 -18.90 8.38
C GLU A 147 -12.71 -19.93 9.50
N CYS A 148 -12.10 -19.51 10.60
CA CYS A 148 -11.74 -20.35 11.74
C CYS A 148 -12.10 -19.67 13.08
N PRO A 149 -13.39 -19.58 13.41
CA PRO A 149 -13.82 -18.94 14.67
C PRO A 149 -13.30 -19.72 15.88
N ASP A 150 -12.80 -18.97 16.89
CA ASP A 150 -12.30 -19.51 18.14
C ASP A 150 -12.84 -18.66 19.31
N PHE A 151 -12.38 -18.96 20.52
CA PHE A 151 -12.76 -18.23 21.72
C PHE A 151 -12.49 -16.73 21.56
N GLY A 152 -13.54 -15.92 21.77
CA GLY A 152 -13.45 -14.47 21.71
C GLY A 152 -13.41 -13.87 20.30
N SER A 153 -13.60 -14.65 19.21
CA SER A 153 -13.59 -14.19 17.82
C SER A 153 -14.49 -12.99 17.58
N SER A 154 -15.70 -12.96 18.14
CA SER A 154 -16.61 -11.79 17.97
C SER A 154 -16.05 -10.52 18.59
N LEU A 155 -15.44 -10.62 19.78
CA LEU A 155 -14.82 -9.49 20.46
C LEU A 155 -13.58 -8.98 19.70
N LEU A 156 -12.75 -9.91 19.22
CA LEU A 156 -11.59 -9.57 18.39
C LEU A 156 -12.03 -8.93 17.07
N ALA A 157 -13.07 -9.45 16.44
CA ALA A 157 -13.60 -8.88 15.20
C ALA A 157 -14.16 -7.47 15.40
N GLU A 158 -14.80 -7.19 16.52
CA GLU A 158 -15.27 -5.84 16.89
C GLU A 158 -14.10 -4.87 17.07
N ALA A 159 -13.04 -5.29 17.75
CA ALA A 159 -11.82 -4.50 17.90
C ALA A 159 -11.14 -4.22 16.56
N LEU A 160 -11.04 -5.23 15.68
CA LEU A 160 -10.49 -5.09 14.34
C LEU A 160 -11.32 -4.16 13.45
N MET A 161 -12.66 -4.23 13.52
CA MET A 161 -13.53 -3.29 12.80
C MET A 161 -13.39 -1.86 13.31
N THR A 162 -13.16 -1.68 14.61
CA THR A 162 -12.84 -0.36 15.19
C THR A 162 -11.50 0.15 14.65
N GLU A 163 -10.48 -0.70 14.60
CA GLU A 163 -9.19 -0.39 13.99
C GLU A 163 -9.35 0.03 12.52
N VAL A 164 -10.06 -0.78 11.74
CA VAL A 164 -10.37 -0.48 10.31
C VAL A 164 -11.01 0.89 10.17
N SER A 165 -12.04 1.21 10.97
CA SER A 165 -12.73 2.50 10.92
C SER A 165 -11.80 3.67 11.21
N VAL A 166 -10.95 3.57 12.25
CA VAL A 166 -9.97 4.60 12.60
C VAL A 166 -8.92 4.76 11.49
N GLN A 167 -8.43 3.66 10.92
CA GLN A 167 -7.41 3.72 9.87
C GLN A 167 -7.96 4.26 8.54
N LEU A 168 -9.22 3.95 8.18
CA LEU A 168 -9.89 4.56 7.04
C LEU A 168 -10.07 6.08 7.25
N TYR A 169 -10.52 6.49 8.42
CA TYR A 169 -10.65 7.91 8.76
C TYR A 169 -9.31 8.64 8.62
N ARG A 170 -8.22 8.07 9.18
CA ARG A 170 -6.87 8.62 9.05
C ARG A 170 -6.40 8.66 7.60
N TYR A 171 -6.74 7.63 6.82
CA TYR A 171 -6.40 7.56 5.40
C TYR A 171 -7.05 8.69 4.60
N PHE A 172 -8.36 8.92 4.78
CA PHE A 172 -9.08 9.96 4.04
C PHE A 172 -8.79 11.38 4.52
N ARG A 173 -8.31 11.58 5.75
CA ARG A 173 -7.83 12.88 6.23
C ARG A 173 -6.46 13.29 5.68
N ARG A 174 -5.70 12.38 5.12
CA ARG A 174 -4.43 12.73 4.48
C ARG A 174 -4.69 13.55 3.23
N PRO A 175 -3.78 14.50 2.86
CA PRO A 175 -3.85 15.19 1.58
C PRO A 175 -3.94 14.20 0.41
N ALA A 176 -4.60 14.59 -0.69
CA ALA A 176 -4.77 13.72 -1.86
C ALA A 176 -3.43 13.19 -2.39
N ILE A 177 -2.38 14.00 -2.34
CA ILE A 177 -0.99 13.65 -2.71
C ILE A 177 -0.45 12.49 -1.86
N ASP A 178 -0.83 12.39 -0.59
CA ASP A 178 -0.39 11.34 0.34
C ASP A 178 -1.26 10.08 0.25
N ARG A 179 -2.55 10.24 -0.12
CA ARG A 179 -3.51 9.13 -0.31
C ARG A 179 -3.30 8.33 -1.58
N ALA A 180 -3.05 9.00 -2.69
CA ALA A 180 -2.83 8.37 -3.99
C ALA A 180 -1.68 7.33 -3.98
N GLY A 181 -1.23 6.93 -2.76
CA GLY A 181 0.04 6.25 -2.56
C GLY A 181 1.03 7.11 -3.31
N GLY A 182 0.86 8.41 -3.12
CA GLY A 182 1.37 9.46 -3.95
C GLY A 182 2.83 9.22 -4.06
N GLY A 183 3.31 8.94 -5.17
CA GLY A 183 4.63 8.75 -5.62
C GLY A 183 5.78 8.91 -4.63
N ARG A 184 5.56 8.99 -3.33
CA ARG A 184 6.60 9.24 -2.33
C ARG A 184 6.51 8.27 -1.15
N LEU A 185 7.67 7.85 -0.69
CA LEU A 185 7.83 7.14 0.57
C LEU A 185 7.53 8.11 1.73
N ASP A 186 6.91 7.61 2.78
CA ASP A 186 6.79 8.39 4.00
C ASP A 186 8.18 8.59 4.67
N PRO A 187 8.34 9.61 5.54
CA PRO A 187 9.64 9.88 6.17
C PRO A 187 10.20 8.70 6.99
N ALA A 188 9.34 7.85 7.56
CA ALA A 188 9.78 6.67 8.33
C ALA A 188 10.24 5.55 7.40
N GLN A 189 9.56 5.33 6.29
CA GLN A 189 9.98 4.39 5.24
C GLN A 189 11.32 4.81 4.63
N LEU A 190 11.46 6.10 4.30
CA LEU A 190 12.72 6.61 3.74
C LEU A 190 13.88 6.43 4.72
N ARG A 191 13.69 6.74 6.01
CA ARG A 191 14.71 6.49 7.03
C ARG A 191 15.10 5.02 7.13
N ARG A 192 14.13 4.09 7.16
CA ARG A 192 14.42 2.64 7.18
C ARG A 192 15.26 2.19 5.98
N ILE A 193 14.97 2.73 4.80
CA ILE A 193 15.74 2.47 3.60
C ILE A 193 17.16 3.03 3.71
N GLU A 194 17.29 4.27 4.19
CA GLU A 194 18.58 4.92 4.41
C GLU A 194 19.43 4.14 5.39
N GLU A 195 18.88 3.76 6.53
CA GLU A 195 19.53 2.94 7.54
C GLU A 195 19.99 1.58 6.96
N ALA A 196 19.14 0.94 6.16
CA ALA A 196 19.48 -0.33 5.50
C ALA A 196 20.62 -0.18 4.46
N ILE A 197 20.62 0.92 3.68
CA ILE A 197 21.68 1.23 2.72
C ILE A 197 23.01 1.58 3.43
N GLU A 198 22.94 2.19 4.60
CA GLU A 198 24.09 2.60 5.39
C GLU A 198 24.69 1.48 6.25
N GLN A 199 24.04 0.32 6.36
CA GLN A 199 24.64 -0.84 7.03
C GLN A 199 25.96 -1.25 6.37
N PRO A 200 27.00 -1.61 7.17
CA PRO A 200 28.24 -2.15 6.63
C PRO A 200 28.00 -3.46 5.86
N GLY A 201 28.68 -3.65 4.74
CA GLY A 201 28.60 -4.89 3.97
C GLY A 201 27.82 -4.78 2.67
N ARG A 202 27.12 -5.86 2.29
CA ARG A 202 26.38 -5.94 1.02
C ARG A 202 25.22 -4.94 0.98
N LEU A 203 25.04 -4.27 -0.16
CA LEU A 203 23.84 -3.47 -0.40
C LEU A 203 22.60 -4.37 -0.37
N PRO A 204 21.53 -4.00 0.36
CA PRO A 204 20.29 -4.73 0.30
C PRO A 204 19.76 -4.80 -1.13
N SER A 205 19.17 -5.94 -1.49
CA SER A 205 18.48 -6.10 -2.77
C SER A 205 17.21 -5.22 -2.81
N VAL A 206 16.74 -4.95 -4.02
CA VAL A 206 15.47 -4.21 -4.19
C VAL A 206 14.30 -4.90 -3.49
N ALA A 207 14.28 -6.24 -3.51
CA ALA A 207 13.25 -7.03 -2.85
C ALA A 207 13.29 -6.86 -1.32
N GLU A 208 14.48 -6.86 -0.72
CA GLU A 208 14.68 -6.62 0.71
C GLU A 208 14.21 -5.20 1.09
N LEU A 209 14.59 -4.18 0.33
CA LEU A 209 14.16 -2.80 0.58
C LEU A 209 12.64 -2.59 0.37
N ALA A 210 12.07 -3.22 -0.63
CA ALA A 210 10.63 -3.19 -0.87
C ALA A 210 9.85 -3.85 0.27
N SER A 211 10.36 -4.98 0.80
CA SER A 211 9.77 -5.66 1.96
C SER A 211 9.82 -4.83 3.24
N LEU A 212 10.88 -4.01 3.45
CA LEU A 212 10.95 -3.07 4.59
C LEU A 212 9.82 -2.02 4.56
N CYS A 213 9.23 -1.81 3.39
CA CYS A 213 8.16 -0.83 3.18
C CYS A 213 6.80 -1.50 2.89
N ASP A 214 6.70 -2.82 3.02
CA ASP A 214 5.51 -3.62 2.69
C ASP A 214 5.00 -3.38 1.26
N MET A 215 5.93 -3.27 0.30
CA MET A 215 5.65 -2.94 -1.10
C MET A 215 6.13 -4.03 -2.07
N SER A 216 5.48 -4.11 -3.23
CA SER A 216 6.07 -4.84 -4.36
C SER A 216 7.29 -4.08 -4.90
N THR A 217 8.25 -4.79 -5.50
CA THR A 217 9.46 -4.18 -6.09
C THR A 217 9.13 -3.10 -7.13
N ARG A 218 8.10 -3.31 -7.95
CA ARG A 218 7.65 -2.34 -8.96
C ARG A 218 7.09 -1.06 -8.31
N HIS A 219 6.30 -1.23 -7.24
CA HIS A 219 5.74 -0.11 -6.48
C HIS A 219 6.86 0.66 -5.78
N PHE A 220 7.77 -0.05 -5.12
CA PHE A 220 8.94 0.53 -4.45
C PHE A 220 9.79 1.40 -5.37
N PHE A 221 10.15 0.93 -6.58
CA PHE A 221 10.92 1.72 -7.53
C PHE A 221 10.26 3.05 -7.88
N ARG A 222 8.95 3.03 -8.13
CA ARG A 222 8.20 4.24 -8.45
C ARG A 222 8.18 5.21 -7.27
N MET A 223 7.84 4.72 -6.07
CA MET A 223 7.77 5.51 -4.85
C MET A 223 9.13 6.12 -4.49
N PHE A 224 10.18 5.31 -4.55
CA PHE A 224 11.55 5.74 -4.24
C PHE A 224 12.02 6.85 -5.18
N ARG A 225 11.82 6.68 -6.51
CA ARG A 225 12.20 7.69 -7.50
C ARG A 225 11.42 9.00 -7.32
N MET A 226 10.13 8.91 -6.99
CA MET A 226 9.31 10.09 -6.73
C MET A 226 9.70 10.80 -5.43
N SER A 227 10.18 10.06 -4.41
CA SER A 227 10.61 10.63 -3.14
C SER A 227 11.99 11.29 -3.21
N THR A 228 12.93 10.65 -3.91
CA THR A 228 14.34 11.06 -3.92
C THR A 228 14.77 11.79 -5.21
N GLY A 229 13.94 11.74 -6.26
CA GLY A 229 14.29 12.25 -7.59
C GLY A 229 15.34 11.41 -8.33
N GLN A 230 15.85 10.34 -7.72
CA GLN A 230 16.97 9.53 -8.21
C GLN A 230 16.59 8.06 -8.36
N THR A 231 17.39 7.32 -9.12
CA THR A 231 17.32 5.85 -9.08
C THR A 231 17.94 5.32 -7.78
N LEU A 232 17.50 4.16 -7.29
CA LEU A 232 18.06 3.54 -6.09
C LEU A 232 19.57 3.34 -6.21
N ALA A 233 20.04 2.94 -7.39
CA ALA A 233 21.48 2.73 -7.64
C ALA A 233 22.29 4.04 -7.52
N ALA A 234 21.79 5.14 -8.09
CA ALA A 234 22.41 6.45 -7.99
C ALA A 234 22.44 6.94 -6.54
N TYR A 235 21.29 6.87 -5.86
CA TYR A 235 21.16 7.28 -4.47
C TYR A 235 22.10 6.49 -3.53
N ALA A 236 22.14 5.16 -3.67
CA ALA A 236 23.02 4.32 -2.88
C ALA A 236 24.51 4.62 -3.16
N ALA A 237 24.87 4.92 -4.42
CA ALA A 237 26.24 5.32 -4.79
C ALA A 237 26.61 6.65 -4.11
N ASP A 238 25.73 7.65 -4.15
CA ASP A 238 25.97 8.96 -3.52
C ASP A 238 26.13 8.83 -2.00
N ARG A 239 25.24 8.04 -1.33
CA ARG A 239 25.35 7.78 0.12
C ARG A 239 26.65 7.08 0.50
N ARG A 240 27.08 6.08 -0.29
CA ARG A 240 28.36 5.38 -0.07
C ARG A 240 29.55 6.33 -0.20
N ILE A 241 29.55 7.23 -1.17
CA ILE A 241 30.62 8.21 -1.37
C ILE A 241 30.59 9.26 -0.24
N ALA A 242 29.44 9.74 0.18
CA ALA A 242 29.31 10.65 1.32
C ALA A 242 29.88 10.01 2.61
N ARG A 243 29.54 8.74 2.88
CA ARG A 243 30.10 7.98 4.00
C ARG A 243 31.61 7.80 3.88
N ALA A 244 32.10 7.51 2.67
CA ALA A 244 33.55 7.37 2.43
C ALA A 244 34.29 8.68 2.74
N LYS A 245 33.75 9.84 2.32
CA LYS A 245 34.33 11.15 2.67
C LYS A 245 34.40 11.34 4.18
N ALA A 246 33.33 11.06 4.92
CA ALA A 246 33.29 11.18 6.37
C ALA A 246 34.35 10.28 7.07
N LEU A 247 34.48 9.03 6.61
CA LEU A 247 35.52 8.11 7.14
C LEU A 247 36.92 8.50 6.77
N LEU A 248 37.15 9.08 5.59
CA LEU A 248 38.48 9.56 5.16
C LEU A 248 38.94 10.78 5.98
N VAL A 249 38.03 11.63 6.44
CA VAL A 249 38.34 12.76 7.34
C VAL A 249 38.80 12.28 8.71
N GLN A 250 38.28 11.18 9.23
CA GLN A 250 38.65 10.62 10.54
C GLN A 250 40.08 10.04 10.63
N ALA A 251 40.82 10.00 9.53
CA ALA A 251 42.23 9.70 9.41
C ALA A 251 42.75 8.35 9.96
N ARG A 252 41.91 7.51 10.59
CA ARG A 252 42.35 6.28 11.28
C ARG A 252 42.21 4.99 10.47
N PRO A 253 41.05 4.67 9.79
CA PRO A 253 40.95 3.37 9.13
C PRO A 253 41.74 3.32 7.81
N PRO A 254 42.36 2.18 7.48
CA PRO A 254 43.03 1.98 6.20
C PRO A 254 42.01 2.03 5.04
N ILE A 255 42.45 2.40 3.83
CA ILE A 255 41.58 2.53 2.64
C ILE A 255 40.78 1.24 2.37
N LYS A 256 41.43 0.08 2.60
CA LYS A 256 40.80 -1.25 2.46
C LYS A 256 39.58 -1.40 3.39
N GLU A 257 39.72 -0.97 4.62
CA GLU A 257 38.62 -1.02 5.61
C GLU A 257 37.51 -0.06 5.28
N ILE A 258 37.83 1.16 4.82
CA ILE A 258 36.84 2.13 4.34
C ILE A 258 36.06 1.57 3.16
N ALA A 259 36.74 0.94 2.19
CA ALA A 259 36.07 0.30 1.05
C ALA A 259 35.04 -0.71 1.52
N TRP A 260 35.39 -1.58 2.44
CA TRP A 260 34.44 -2.57 2.99
C TRP A 260 33.30 -1.94 3.77
N ARG A 261 33.57 -0.97 4.66
CA ARG A 261 32.54 -0.25 5.43
C ARG A 261 31.57 0.51 4.53
N CYS A 262 32.00 0.90 3.34
CA CYS A 262 31.15 1.54 2.34
C CYS A 262 30.48 0.54 1.37
N GLY A 263 30.57 -0.77 1.63
CA GLY A 263 29.92 -1.82 0.86
C GLY A 263 30.54 -2.08 -0.52
N PHE A 264 31.86 -1.87 -0.67
CA PHE A 264 32.58 -2.24 -1.87
C PHE A 264 33.31 -3.56 -1.64
N GLU A 265 33.21 -4.47 -2.60
CA GLU A 265 33.84 -5.78 -2.53
C GLU A 265 35.37 -5.70 -2.63
N THR A 266 35.91 -4.71 -3.36
CA THR A 266 37.34 -4.51 -3.55
C THR A 266 37.74 -3.05 -3.37
N PRO A 267 38.96 -2.81 -2.85
CA PRO A 267 39.54 -1.45 -2.78
C PRO A 267 39.71 -0.78 -4.15
N ALA A 268 39.90 -1.57 -5.20
CA ALA A 268 39.99 -1.08 -6.57
C ALA A 268 38.68 -0.51 -7.08
N ALA A 269 37.56 -1.26 -6.90
CA ALA A 269 36.20 -0.80 -7.23
C ALA A 269 35.85 0.47 -6.44
N PHE A 270 36.17 0.51 -5.15
CA PHE A 270 36.00 1.71 -4.32
C PHE A 270 36.79 2.90 -4.87
N SER A 271 38.09 2.74 -5.17
CA SER A 271 38.92 3.84 -5.66
C SER A 271 38.44 4.38 -6.99
N ALA A 272 37.97 3.51 -7.89
CA ALA A 272 37.42 3.90 -9.19
C ALA A 272 36.09 4.68 -9.01
N ALA A 273 35.15 4.17 -8.19
CA ALA A 273 33.90 4.83 -7.90
C ALA A 273 34.10 6.20 -7.22
N PHE A 274 34.98 6.25 -6.21
CA PHE A 274 35.31 7.48 -5.51
C PHE A 274 35.93 8.53 -6.44
N ARG A 275 36.91 8.12 -7.29
CA ARG A 275 37.50 9.04 -8.28
C ARG A 275 36.48 9.55 -9.30
N LYS A 276 35.57 8.69 -9.73
CA LYS A 276 34.48 9.11 -10.65
C LYS A 276 33.57 10.15 -10.03
N ALA A 277 33.24 10.01 -8.74
CA ALA A 277 32.31 10.89 -8.03
C ALA A 277 32.96 12.18 -7.50
N VAL A 278 34.24 12.14 -7.12
CA VAL A 278 34.94 13.22 -6.38
C VAL A 278 36.04 13.89 -7.23
N GLY A 279 36.42 13.28 -8.36
CA GLY A 279 37.47 13.77 -9.24
C GLY A 279 38.90 13.39 -8.78
N THR A 280 39.07 12.84 -7.58
CA THR A 280 40.40 12.48 -7.03
C THR A 280 40.36 11.12 -6.32
N THR A 281 41.55 10.49 -6.09
CA THR A 281 41.59 9.20 -5.42
C THR A 281 41.35 9.34 -3.91
N PRO A 282 40.80 8.29 -3.22
CA PRO A 282 40.62 8.31 -1.76
C PRO A 282 41.89 8.66 -0.98
N LYS A 283 43.09 8.20 -1.47
CA LYS A 283 44.38 8.49 -0.87
C LYS A 283 44.74 9.97 -1.01
N ALA A 284 44.59 10.54 -2.19
CA ALA A 284 44.87 11.95 -2.45
C ALA A 284 43.89 12.86 -1.69
N PHE A 285 42.60 12.48 -1.66
CA PHE A 285 41.57 13.19 -0.88
C PHE A 285 41.91 13.24 0.61
N ARG A 286 42.36 12.11 1.20
CA ARG A 286 42.81 12.05 2.60
C ARG A 286 44.03 12.92 2.86
N GLN A 287 44.99 12.95 1.91
CA GLN A 287 46.21 13.77 2.05
C GLN A 287 45.89 15.26 1.96
N ALA A 288 44.97 15.67 1.11
CA ALA A 288 44.57 17.07 0.95
C ALA A 288 43.81 17.66 2.15
N ILE A 289 43.21 16.80 3.00
CA ILE A 289 42.47 17.23 4.21
C ILE A 289 43.32 17.21 5.46
N ARG A 290 44.49 16.57 5.42
CA ARG A 290 45.44 16.62 6.52
C ARG A 290 46.18 17.96 6.48
N PRO A 291 46.09 18.78 7.56
CA PRO A 291 46.96 19.93 7.70
C PRO A 291 48.44 19.53 7.80
#